data_96794e1236ac40d4ca254153ffbd02f8
#
_entry.id   96794e1236ac40d4ca254153ffbd02f8
#
_cell.length_a   1.000
_cell.length_b   1.000
_cell.length_c   1.000
_cell.angle_alpha   90.00
_cell.angle_beta   90.00
_cell.angle_gamma   90.00
#
_symmetry.space_group_name_H-M   'P 1'
#
loop_
_entity.id
_entity.type
_entity.pdbx_description
1 polymer ?
#
loop_
_entity_poly.entity_id
_entity_poly.type
_entity_poly.pdbx_seq_one_letter_code
_entity_poly.pdbx_strand_id
1 'polypeptide(L)'
;MAKQEDSGHSFLAYFKRATSPFAVLRILSDRPMYGYELIQELKQRSGGKYQLSLLYPVLYRLEEQGYLEISSSEIVDGRARNYYAVT
;
A
#
# COMPACT_ATOMS: atom_id res chain seq x y z
N MET A 1 0.22 -29.19 -17.66
CA MET A 1 -0.47 -27.99 -17.65
C MET A 1 -0.85 -27.45 -16.31
N ALA A 2 -0.80 -28.26 -15.26
CA ALA A 2 -0.94 -27.79 -13.91
C ALA A 2 0.11 -26.71 -13.57
N LYS A 3 1.31 -26.89 -14.11
CA LYS A 3 2.37 -25.89 -13.93
C LYS A 3 1.99 -24.53 -14.49
N GLN A 4 1.23 -24.51 -15.57
CA GLN A 4 0.84 -23.27 -16.21
C GLN A 4 -0.15 -22.50 -15.35
N GLU A 5 -1.07 -23.17 -14.70
CA GLU A 5 -2.01 -22.55 -13.78
C GLU A 5 -1.29 -22.03 -12.54
N ASP A 6 -0.38 -22.83 -11.99
CA ASP A 6 0.41 -22.42 -10.84
C ASP A 6 1.29 -21.23 -11.19
N SER A 7 1.87 -21.24 -12.39
CA SER A 7 2.70 -20.14 -12.86
C SER A 7 1.88 -18.87 -13.01
N GLY A 8 0.65 -18.98 -13.53
CA GLY A 8 -0.24 -17.83 -13.65
C GLY A 8 -0.61 -17.24 -12.31
N HIS A 9 -0.90 -18.10 -11.33
CA HIS A 9 -1.23 -17.67 -9.99
C HIS A 9 -0.03 -16.99 -9.34
N SER A 10 1.15 -17.59 -9.46
CA SER A 10 2.39 -17.02 -8.92
C SER A 10 2.75 -15.72 -9.62
N PHE A 11 2.53 -15.64 -10.91
CA PHE A 11 2.78 -14.41 -11.67
C PHE A 11 1.87 -13.29 -11.20
N LEU A 12 0.59 -13.58 -10.97
CA LEU A 12 -0.35 -12.58 -10.50
C LEU A 12 0.04 -12.04 -9.11
N ALA A 13 0.43 -12.93 -8.21
CA ALA A 13 0.91 -12.52 -6.89
C ALA A 13 2.16 -11.67 -7.00
N TYR A 14 3.06 -12.05 -7.89
CA TYR A 14 4.29 -11.30 -8.15
C TYR A 14 3.99 -9.92 -8.71
N PHE A 15 3.07 -9.87 -9.66
CA PHE A 15 2.65 -8.62 -10.29
C PHE A 15 2.06 -7.67 -9.25
N LYS A 16 1.16 -8.17 -8.40
CA LYS A 16 0.57 -7.36 -7.34
C LYS A 16 1.63 -6.81 -6.39
N ARG A 17 2.59 -7.64 -6.02
CA ARG A 17 3.67 -7.23 -5.12
C ARG A 17 4.55 -6.18 -5.77
N ALA A 18 4.88 -6.36 -7.04
CA ALA A 18 5.72 -5.44 -7.77
C ALA A 18 5.04 -4.10 -8.02
N THR A 19 3.72 -4.09 -8.23
CA THR A 19 2.99 -2.86 -8.53
C THR A 19 2.45 -2.15 -7.30
N SER A 20 2.45 -2.80 -6.13
CA SER A 20 1.93 -2.21 -4.90
C SER A 20 2.54 -0.86 -4.55
N PRO A 21 3.87 -0.66 -4.67
CA PRO A 21 4.43 0.65 -4.39
C PRO A 21 3.86 1.75 -5.28
N PHE A 22 3.62 1.45 -6.55
CA PHE A 22 3.06 2.44 -7.48
C PHE A 22 1.61 2.75 -7.12
N ALA A 23 0.83 1.74 -6.75
CA ALA A 23 -0.55 1.95 -6.32
C ALA A 23 -0.61 2.82 -5.07
N VAL A 24 0.27 2.57 -4.12
CA VAL A 24 0.36 3.37 -2.89
C VAL A 24 0.67 4.82 -3.21
N LEU A 25 1.69 5.05 -4.04
CA LEU A 25 2.09 6.41 -4.42
C LEU A 25 0.96 7.13 -5.16
N ARG A 26 0.27 6.44 -6.06
CA ARG A 26 -0.83 7.04 -6.81
C ARG A 26 -1.96 7.48 -5.89
N ILE A 27 -2.33 6.64 -4.95
CA ILE A 27 -3.43 6.96 -4.04
C ILE A 27 -3.04 8.10 -3.10
N LEU A 28 -1.83 8.04 -2.56
CA LEU A 28 -1.36 9.09 -1.64
C LEU A 28 -1.11 10.41 -2.34
N SER A 29 -1.01 10.42 -3.68
CA SER A 29 -0.89 11.68 -4.40
C SER A 29 -2.17 12.52 -4.33
N ASP A 30 -3.30 11.92 -4.00
CA ASP A 30 -4.56 12.64 -3.85
C ASP A 30 -4.61 13.40 -2.52
N ARG A 31 -4.18 12.75 -1.44
CA ARG A 31 -4.12 13.37 -0.11
C ARG A 31 -3.34 12.46 0.84
N PRO A 32 -2.84 13.01 1.95
CA PRO A 32 -2.23 12.18 2.99
C PRO A 32 -3.25 11.22 3.60
N MET A 33 -2.79 10.02 3.92
CA MET A 33 -3.63 8.99 4.53
C MET A 33 -2.83 8.21 5.56
N TYR A 34 -3.52 7.73 6.60
CA TYR A 34 -2.91 6.76 7.50
C TYR A 34 -3.16 5.35 6.95
N GLY A 35 -2.47 4.36 7.54
CA GLY A 35 -2.43 3.01 6.98
C GLY A 35 -3.78 2.39 6.71
N TYR A 36 -4.71 2.50 7.68
CA TYR A 36 -6.03 1.91 7.52
C TYR A 36 -6.82 2.55 6.36
N GLU A 37 -6.76 3.88 6.26
CA GLU A 37 -7.41 4.57 5.14
C GLU A 37 -6.85 4.11 3.80
N LEU A 38 -5.53 3.97 3.74
CA LEU A 38 -4.86 3.54 2.51
C LEU A 38 -5.29 2.13 2.12
N ILE A 39 -5.41 1.23 3.09
CA ILE A 39 -5.89 -0.13 2.84
C ILE A 39 -7.30 -0.10 2.26
N GLN A 40 -8.18 0.72 2.85
CA GLN A 40 -9.56 0.83 2.37
C GLN A 40 -9.62 1.39 0.95
N GLU A 41 -8.82 2.41 0.66
CA GLU A 41 -8.77 2.99 -0.67
C GLU A 41 -8.25 2.01 -1.71
N LEU A 42 -7.20 1.26 -1.38
CA LEU A 42 -6.66 0.24 -2.27
C LEU A 42 -7.70 -0.83 -2.56
N LYS A 43 -8.37 -1.29 -1.53
CA LYS A 43 -9.40 -2.32 -1.67
C LYS A 43 -10.54 -1.84 -2.55
N GLN A 44 -11.00 -0.62 -2.29
CA GLN A 44 -12.13 -0.05 -3.03
C GLN A 44 -11.79 0.22 -4.48
N ARG A 45 -10.65 0.85 -4.74
CA ARG A 45 -10.25 1.21 -6.10
C ARG A 45 -9.87 0.03 -6.97
N SER A 46 -9.41 -1.05 -6.35
CA SER A 46 -9.02 -2.25 -7.09
C SER A 46 -10.14 -3.28 -7.21
N GLY A 47 -11.31 -2.99 -6.67
CA GLY A 47 -12.40 -3.96 -6.65
C GLY A 47 -12.08 -5.16 -5.78
N GLY A 48 -11.32 -4.97 -4.71
CA GLY A 48 -10.94 -6.02 -3.79
C GLY A 48 -9.74 -6.84 -4.21
N LYS A 49 -9.11 -6.50 -5.33
CA LYS A 49 -7.98 -7.29 -5.85
C LYS A 49 -6.68 -7.06 -5.09
N TYR A 50 -6.51 -5.87 -4.51
CA TYR A 50 -5.34 -5.55 -3.69
C TYR A 50 -5.71 -5.67 -2.24
N GLN A 51 -5.16 -6.67 -1.58
CA GLN A 51 -5.24 -6.82 -0.14
C GLN A 51 -3.82 -6.75 0.37
N LEU A 52 -3.44 -5.61 0.89
CA LEU A 52 -2.07 -5.43 1.35
C LEU A 52 -1.93 -5.86 2.80
N SER A 53 -1.73 -7.15 3.00
CA SER A 53 -1.36 -7.66 4.31
C SER A 53 0.06 -7.21 4.70
N LEU A 54 0.84 -6.73 3.72
CA LEU A 54 2.21 -6.26 3.92
C LEU A 54 2.34 -4.78 3.58
N LEU A 55 1.31 -4.00 3.91
CA LEU A 55 1.30 -2.58 3.59
C LEU A 55 2.42 -1.81 4.28
N TYR A 56 2.62 -2.04 5.57
CA TYR A 56 3.59 -1.26 6.32
C TYR A 56 5.03 -1.43 5.83
N PRO A 57 5.48 -2.63 5.47
CA PRO A 57 6.81 -2.76 4.86
C PRO A 57 6.96 -1.95 3.58
N VAL A 58 5.91 -1.85 2.77
CA VAL A 58 5.94 -1.03 1.55
C VAL A 58 6.04 0.44 1.90
N LEU A 59 5.25 0.90 2.87
CA LEU A 59 5.28 2.29 3.33
C LEU A 59 6.65 2.67 3.87
N TYR A 60 7.23 1.81 4.70
CA TYR A 60 8.54 2.07 5.30
C TYR A 60 9.62 2.14 4.25
N ARG A 61 9.58 1.26 3.25
CA ARG A 61 10.56 1.27 2.18
C ARG A 61 10.46 2.53 1.33
N LEU A 62 9.25 2.95 1.01
CA LEU A 62 9.05 4.18 0.24
C LEU A 62 9.48 5.42 1.02
N GLU A 63 9.23 5.41 2.32
CA GLU A 63 9.67 6.50 3.19
C GLU A 63 11.20 6.54 3.26
N GLU A 64 11.82 5.38 3.43
CA GLU A 64 13.27 5.26 3.49
C GLU A 64 13.93 5.75 2.19
N GLN A 65 13.29 5.51 1.07
CA GLN A 65 13.80 5.93 -0.24
C GLN A 65 13.45 7.39 -0.56
N GLY A 66 12.72 8.06 0.30
CA GLY A 66 12.39 9.47 0.13
C GLY A 66 11.18 9.77 -0.74
N TYR A 67 10.40 8.76 -1.09
CA TYR A 67 9.17 8.97 -1.88
C TYR A 67 7.97 9.33 -1.02
N LEU A 68 8.00 8.97 0.25
CA LEU A 68 6.94 9.29 1.20
C LEU A 68 7.54 9.94 2.44
N GLU A 69 6.71 10.72 3.11
CA GLU A 69 7.05 11.29 4.40
C GLU A 69 5.84 11.22 5.32
N ILE A 70 6.08 11.30 6.63
CA ILE A 70 4.98 11.43 7.58
C ILE A 70 4.66 12.92 7.67
N SER A 71 3.49 13.30 7.13
CA SER A 71 3.09 14.70 7.08
C SER A 71 2.49 15.19 8.40
N SER A 72 1.86 14.28 9.15
CA SER A 72 1.27 14.60 10.45
C SER A 72 1.06 13.32 11.23
N SER A 73 0.89 13.49 12.54
CA SER A 73 0.60 12.36 13.44
C SER A 73 -0.43 12.82 14.44
N GLU A 74 -1.29 11.90 14.86
CA GLU A 74 -2.25 12.16 15.92
C GLU A 74 -2.37 10.92 16.80
N ILE A 75 -2.90 11.10 18.00
CA ILE A 75 -3.14 9.98 18.91
C ILE A 75 -4.65 9.77 18.98
N VAL A 76 -5.08 8.56 18.62
CA VAL A 76 -6.49 8.17 18.66
C VAL A 76 -6.58 6.90 19.48
N ASP A 77 -7.35 6.96 20.55
CA ASP A 77 -7.53 5.82 21.48
C ASP A 77 -6.19 5.27 21.98
N GLY A 78 -5.26 6.17 22.31
CA GLY A 78 -3.95 5.82 22.83
C GLY A 78 -2.97 5.28 21.81
N ARG A 79 -3.33 5.29 20.53
CA ARG A 79 -2.44 4.79 19.46
C ARG A 79 -2.03 5.94 18.54
N ALA A 80 -0.76 5.95 18.17
CA ALA A 80 -0.26 6.91 17.20
C ALA A 80 -0.79 6.57 15.80
N ARG A 81 -1.28 7.60 15.11
CA ARG A 81 -1.77 7.48 13.74
C ARG A 81 -0.93 8.40 12.87
N ASN A 82 -0.10 7.80 12.04
CA ASN A 82 0.79 8.54 11.16
C ASN A 82 0.16 8.67 9.77
N TYR A 83 0.11 9.89 9.26
CA TYR A 83 -0.39 10.18 7.92
C TYR A 83 0.77 10.28 6.96
N TYR A 84 0.77 9.44 5.94
CA TYR A 84 1.80 9.39 4.92
C TYR A 84 1.40 10.26 3.73
N ALA A 85 2.36 10.97 3.19
CA ALA A 85 2.16 11.83 2.03
C ALA A 85 3.30 11.63 1.06
N VAL A 86 3.04 11.88 -0.22
CA VAL A 86 4.07 11.89 -1.26
C VAL A 86 4.92 13.14 -1.08
N THR A 87 6.24 12.95 -1.14
CA THR A 87 7.21 14.05 -0.99
C THR A 87 7.19 15.02 -2.16
#